data_b5e779ece8409bef5655117856f34d27
#
_entry.id   b5e779ece8409bef5655117856f34d27
#
_cell.length_a   1.000
_cell.length_b   1.000
_cell.length_c   1.000
_cell.angle_alpha   90.00
_cell.angle_beta   90.00
_cell.angle_gamma   90.00
#
_symmetry.space_group_name_H-M   'P 1'
#
loop_
_entity.id
_entity.type
_entity.pdbx_description
1 polymer ?
#
loop_
_entity_poly.entity_id
_entity_poly.type
_entity_poly.pdbx_seq_one_letter_code
_entity_poly.pdbx_strand_id
1 'polypeptide(L)'
;MREADYTALAQFRYQLRTFLAFSETAAQNAGLSPQQHQALLAIKGLADPNGASVGDIAGFLLIRHHTAVELVDRMAKLKLIGREADPEDARRVLVRLTAKGEQKLRSLSRIHLDELSAAAPALAKILRSFKAKTR
;
A
#
# COMPACT_ATOMS: atom_id res chain seq x y z
N MET A 1 -25.36 -10.45 19.77
CA MET A 1 -24.25 -10.96 18.91
C MET A 1 -24.41 -12.45 18.71
N ARG A 2 -24.37 -12.87 17.48
CA ARG A 2 -24.46 -14.29 17.14
C ARG A 2 -23.05 -14.89 17.10
N GLU A 3 -22.97 -16.21 17.33
CA GLU A 3 -21.69 -16.90 17.18
C GLU A 3 -21.11 -16.73 15.78
N ALA A 4 -21.99 -16.72 14.77
CA ALA A 4 -21.57 -16.52 13.39
C ALA A 4 -20.88 -15.17 13.16
N ASP A 5 -21.24 -14.16 13.94
CA ASP A 5 -20.61 -12.85 13.82
C ASP A 5 -19.16 -12.91 14.29
N TYR A 6 -18.90 -13.59 15.40
CA TYR A 6 -17.54 -13.76 15.89
C TYR A 6 -16.70 -14.57 14.92
N THR A 7 -17.29 -15.63 14.36
CA THR A 7 -16.59 -16.46 13.39
C THR A 7 -16.20 -15.65 12.16
N ALA A 8 -17.12 -14.85 11.64
CA ALA A 8 -16.85 -14.02 10.46
C ALA A 8 -15.77 -13.00 10.73
N LEU A 9 -15.81 -12.35 11.90
CA LEU A 9 -14.77 -11.39 12.27
C LEU A 9 -13.41 -12.06 12.40
N ALA A 10 -13.36 -13.24 13.01
CA ALA A 10 -12.11 -13.99 13.14
C ALA A 10 -11.55 -14.38 11.78
N GLN A 11 -12.42 -14.85 10.89
CA GLN A 11 -12.02 -15.26 9.54
C GLN A 11 -11.50 -14.05 8.74
N PHE A 12 -12.16 -12.90 8.87
CA PHE A 12 -11.72 -11.70 8.20
C PHE A 12 -10.33 -11.29 8.68
N ARG A 13 -10.13 -11.29 10.00
CA ARG A 13 -8.83 -10.92 10.56
C ARG A 13 -7.74 -11.90 10.12
N TYR A 14 -8.07 -13.18 10.04
CA TYR A 14 -7.12 -14.18 9.59
C TYR A 14 -6.71 -13.96 8.14
N GLN A 15 -7.68 -13.70 7.27
CA GLN A 15 -7.40 -13.40 5.86
C GLN A 15 -6.53 -12.15 5.72
N LEU A 16 -6.84 -11.12 6.49
CA LEU A 16 -6.08 -9.88 6.47
C LEU A 16 -4.64 -10.12 6.93
N ARG A 17 -4.45 -10.84 8.04
CA ARG A 17 -3.11 -11.15 8.54
C ARG A 17 -2.32 -11.99 7.55
N THR A 18 -2.97 -12.97 6.93
CA THR A 18 -2.32 -13.82 5.94
C THR A 18 -1.85 -13.01 4.75
N PHE A 19 -2.68 -12.12 4.25
CA PHE A 19 -2.31 -11.27 3.13
C PHE A 19 -1.16 -10.34 3.51
N LEU A 20 -1.23 -9.72 4.67
CA LEU A 20 -0.17 -8.79 5.11
C LEU A 20 1.15 -9.52 5.33
N ALA A 21 1.12 -10.74 5.87
CA ALA A 21 2.33 -11.55 6.03
C ALA A 21 2.93 -11.90 4.67
N PHE A 22 2.11 -12.27 3.71
CA PHE A 22 2.54 -12.53 2.34
C PHE A 22 3.20 -11.28 1.75
N SER A 23 2.54 -10.14 1.88
CA SER A 23 3.00 -8.88 1.32
C SER A 23 4.35 -8.46 1.91
N GLU A 24 4.51 -8.62 3.22
CA GLU A 24 5.74 -8.27 3.92
C GLU A 24 6.91 -9.12 3.45
N THR A 25 6.69 -10.43 3.33
CA THR A 25 7.72 -11.35 2.83
C THR A 25 8.09 -11.02 1.39
N ALA A 26 7.10 -10.74 0.57
CA ALA A 26 7.33 -10.41 -0.84
C ALA A 26 8.17 -9.14 -0.97
N ALA A 27 7.87 -8.12 -0.18
CA ALA A 27 8.63 -6.87 -0.20
C ALA A 27 10.09 -7.12 0.19
N GLN A 28 10.30 -7.87 1.27
CA GLN A 28 11.65 -8.20 1.75
C GLN A 28 12.43 -8.97 0.70
N ASN A 29 11.79 -9.92 0.03
CA ASN A 29 12.44 -10.68 -1.04
C ASN A 29 12.83 -9.80 -2.23
N ALA A 30 12.14 -8.68 -2.42
CA ALA A 30 12.46 -7.72 -3.46
C ALA A 30 13.46 -6.66 -3.00
N GLY A 31 13.97 -6.77 -1.77
CA GLY A 31 14.93 -5.83 -1.21
C GLY A 31 14.31 -4.55 -0.67
N LEU A 32 13.02 -4.58 -0.34
CA LEU A 32 12.30 -3.41 0.16
C LEU A 32 11.76 -3.68 1.55
N SER A 33 11.61 -2.61 2.34
CA SER A 33 10.79 -2.73 3.55
C SER A 33 9.32 -2.73 3.15
N PRO A 34 8.44 -3.25 4.00
CA PRO A 34 7.00 -3.19 3.73
C PRO A 34 6.50 -1.77 3.49
N GLN A 35 7.00 -0.80 4.25
CA GLN A 35 6.59 0.59 4.06
C GLN A 35 7.07 1.16 2.74
N GLN A 36 8.27 0.80 2.30
CA GLN A 36 8.78 1.25 1.00
C GLN A 36 7.89 0.73 -0.13
N HIS A 37 7.51 -0.54 -0.06
CA HIS A 37 6.61 -1.12 -1.05
C HIS A 37 5.27 -0.36 -1.07
N GLN A 38 4.69 -0.12 0.11
CA GLN A 38 3.40 0.56 0.19
C GLN A 38 3.51 2.02 -0.27
N ALA A 39 4.63 2.67 -0.02
CA ALA A 39 4.84 4.03 -0.52
C ALA A 39 4.91 4.06 -2.05
N LEU A 40 5.59 3.10 -2.66
CA LEU A 40 5.63 3.01 -4.12
C LEU A 40 4.22 2.85 -4.68
N LEU A 41 3.43 2.00 -4.05
CA LEU A 41 2.05 1.77 -4.48
C LEU A 41 1.20 3.02 -4.35
N ALA A 42 1.36 3.76 -3.26
CA ALA A 42 0.62 5.00 -3.05
C ALA A 42 0.97 6.04 -4.10
N ILE A 43 2.26 6.20 -4.38
CA ILE A 43 2.74 7.18 -5.36
C ILE A 43 2.19 6.85 -6.75
N LYS A 44 2.22 5.59 -7.12
CA LYS A 44 1.79 5.18 -8.46
C LYS A 44 0.27 5.11 -8.59
N GLY A 45 -0.39 4.62 -7.56
CA GLY A 45 -1.80 4.26 -7.66
C GLY A 45 -2.78 5.33 -7.22
N LEU A 46 -2.37 6.21 -6.32
CA LEU A 46 -3.29 7.20 -5.73
C LEU A 46 -2.98 8.63 -6.10
N ALA A 47 -1.79 8.89 -6.59
CA ALA A 47 -1.38 10.23 -6.91
C ALA A 47 -2.00 10.70 -8.22
N ASP A 48 -2.11 12.02 -8.38
CA ASP A 48 -2.47 12.58 -9.65
C ASP A 48 -1.27 12.45 -10.63
N PRO A 49 -1.46 12.78 -11.91
CA PRO A 49 -0.40 12.61 -12.90
C PRO A 49 0.90 13.35 -12.59
N ASN A 50 0.83 14.36 -11.74
CA ASN A 50 2.02 15.16 -11.41
C ASN A 50 2.86 14.57 -10.30
N GLY A 51 2.36 13.55 -9.61
CA GLY A 51 3.07 12.89 -8.53
C GLY A 51 2.36 13.03 -7.19
N ALA A 52 2.97 12.47 -6.16
CA ALA A 52 2.42 12.49 -4.81
C ALA A 52 3.21 13.44 -3.93
N SER A 53 2.53 14.15 -3.03
CA SER A 53 3.22 14.92 -2.00
C SER A 53 3.61 14.01 -0.85
N VAL A 54 4.54 14.47 -0.01
CA VAL A 54 4.90 13.74 1.21
C VAL A 54 3.66 13.59 2.10
N GLY A 55 2.81 14.60 2.14
CA GLY A 55 1.55 14.54 2.90
C GLY A 55 0.62 13.44 2.40
N ASP A 56 0.53 13.27 1.07
CA ASP A 56 -0.29 12.19 0.51
C ASP A 56 0.23 10.82 0.96
N ILE A 57 1.54 10.65 0.95
CA ILE A 57 2.17 9.39 1.38
C ILE A 57 1.91 9.14 2.85
N ALA A 58 2.09 10.17 3.69
CA ALA A 58 1.84 10.06 5.13
C ALA A 58 0.39 9.66 5.41
N GLY A 59 -0.55 10.27 4.69
CA GLY A 59 -1.96 9.98 4.85
C GLY A 59 -2.31 8.55 4.45
N PHE A 60 -1.76 8.08 3.34
CA PHE A 60 -2.01 6.71 2.90
C PHE A 60 -1.45 5.69 3.88
N LEU A 61 -0.23 5.92 4.36
CA LEU A 61 0.44 4.99 5.25
C LEU A 61 0.00 5.12 6.71
N LEU A 62 -0.78 6.14 7.03
CA LEU A 62 -1.22 6.43 8.40
C LEU A 62 -0.02 6.65 9.33
N ILE A 63 0.97 7.38 8.85
CA ILE A 63 2.17 7.71 9.62
C ILE A 63 2.29 9.23 9.74
N ARG A 64 3.15 9.65 10.64
CA ARG A 64 3.38 11.08 10.84
C ARG A 64 4.16 11.68 9.67
N HIS A 65 3.98 12.98 9.48
CA HIS A 65 4.63 13.67 8.36
C HIS A 65 6.15 13.50 8.38
N HIS A 66 6.78 13.70 9.54
CA HIS A 66 8.25 13.58 9.62
C HIS A 66 8.73 12.15 9.32
N THR A 67 7.93 11.15 9.68
CA THR A 67 8.26 9.76 9.37
C THR A 67 8.20 9.55 7.85
N ALA A 68 7.21 10.14 7.20
CA ALA A 68 7.10 10.06 5.74
C ALA A 68 8.27 10.78 5.06
N VAL A 69 8.71 11.92 5.61
CA VAL A 69 9.88 12.62 5.09
C VAL A 69 11.12 11.73 5.13
N GLU A 70 11.33 11.05 6.26
CA GLU A 70 12.47 10.15 6.40
C GLU A 70 12.39 8.97 5.43
N LEU A 71 11.19 8.43 5.25
CA LEU A 71 10.95 7.33 4.32
C LEU A 71 11.28 7.77 2.89
N VAL A 72 10.77 8.92 2.49
CA VAL A 72 11.01 9.47 1.15
C VAL A 72 12.50 9.74 0.94
N ASP A 73 13.17 10.32 1.93
CA ASP A 73 14.62 10.57 1.84
C ASP A 73 15.39 9.27 1.59
N ARG A 74 15.04 8.23 2.32
CA ARG A 74 15.70 6.93 2.19
C ARG A 74 15.43 6.30 0.83
N MET A 75 14.18 6.40 0.36
CA MET A 75 13.81 5.86 -0.95
C MET A 75 14.51 6.61 -2.08
N ALA A 76 14.70 7.92 -1.91
CA ALA A 76 15.45 8.71 -2.89
C ALA A 76 16.92 8.28 -2.95
N LYS A 77 17.53 8.01 -1.80
CA LYS A 77 18.91 7.51 -1.75
C LYS A 77 19.04 6.16 -2.42
N LEU A 78 18.01 5.32 -2.33
CA LEU A 78 17.97 4.02 -3.00
C LEU A 78 17.61 4.13 -4.47
N LYS A 79 17.35 5.35 -4.95
CA LYS A 79 17.01 5.64 -6.34
C LYS A 79 15.69 5.00 -6.78
N LEU A 80 14.79 4.80 -5.85
CA LEU A 80 13.46 4.27 -6.14
C LEU A 80 12.50 5.37 -6.57
N ILE A 81 12.74 6.58 -6.13
CA ILE A 81 11.91 7.75 -6.40
C ILE A 81 12.77 8.95 -6.72
N GLY A 82 12.16 9.92 -7.39
CA GLY A 82 12.73 11.23 -7.59
C GLY A 82 11.81 12.29 -7.01
N ARG A 83 12.36 13.47 -6.76
CA ARG A 83 11.61 14.60 -6.20
C ARG A 83 11.74 15.79 -7.12
N GLU A 84 10.66 16.54 -7.26
CA GLU A 84 10.68 17.78 -8.03
C GLU A 84 9.66 18.75 -7.47
N ALA A 85 9.86 20.05 -7.75
CA ALA A 85 8.92 21.06 -7.31
C ALA A 85 7.60 20.91 -8.06
N ASP A 86 6.50 21.18 -7.36
CA ASP A 86 5.18 21.18 -7.96
C ASP A 86 5.12 22.36 -8.97
N PRO A 87 4.76 22.09 -10.24
CA PRO A 87 4.66 23.19 -11.23
C PRO A 87 3.66 24.28 -10.84
N GLU A 88 2.67 23.92 -10.03
CA GLU A 88 1.62 24.86 -9.63
C GLU A 88 1.86 25.52 -8.27
N ASP A 89 2.77 24.98 -7.48
CA ASP A 89 3.11 25.53 -6.17
C ASP A 89 4.54 25.15 -5.82
N ALA A 90 5.46 26.07 -6.06
CA ALA A 90 6.89 25.83 -5.91
C ALA A 90 7.30 25.48 -4.47
N ARG A 91 6.42 25.75 -3.50
CA ARG A 91 6.71 25.39 -2.10
C ARG A 91 6.42 23.90 -1.82
N ARG A 92 5.77 23.24 -2.75
CA ARG A 92 5.36 21.85 -2.60
C ARG A 92 6.30 20.96 -3.42
N VAL A 93 6.69 19.83 -2.82
CA VAL A 93 7.55 18.85 -3.49
C VAL A 93 6.70 17.65 -3.87
N LEU A 94 6.83 17.23 -5.10
CA LEU A 94 6.15 16.03 -5.60
C LEU A 94 7.14 14.90 -5.78
N VAL A 95 6.68 13.70 -5.52
CA VAL A 95 7.47 12.49 -5.57
C VAL A 95 6.95 11.60 -6.69
N ARG A 96 7.86 11.05 -7.48
CA ARG A 96 7.52 10.13 -8.57
C ARG A 96 8.44 8.93 -8.52
N LEU A 97 7.98 7.82 -9.05
CA LEU A 97 8.82 6.64 -9.19
C LEU A 97 9.87 6.86 -10.27
N THR A 98 11.06 6.32 -10.03
CA THR A 98 12.07 6.17 -11.08
C THR A 98 11.75 4.90 -11.87
N ALA A 99 12.50 4.66 -12.96
CA ALA A 99 12.37 3.41 -13.70
C ALA A 99 12.62 2.20 -12.80
N LYS A 100 13.60 2.31 -11.89
CA LYS A 100 13.89 1.23 -10.93
C LYS A 100 12.71 0.99 -9.98
N GLY A 101 12.11 2.07 -9.47
CA GLY A 101 10.93 1.98 -8.60
C GLY A 101 9.75 1.37 -9.33
N GLU A 102 9.53 1.78 -10.58
CA GLU A 102 8.45 1.23 -11.41
C GLU A 102 8.61 -0.25 -11.61
N GLN A 103 9.83 -0.70 -11.91
CA GLN A 103 10.09 -2.11 -12.15
C GLN A 103 9.84 -2.96 -10.92
N LYS A 104 10.34 -2.50 -9.77
CA LYS A 104 10.12 -3.22 -8.51
C LYS A 104 8.65 -3.28 -8.16
N LEU A 105 7.95 -2.17 -8.32
CA LEU A 105 6.51 -2.15 -8.03
C LEU A 105 5.75 -3.07 -8.97
N ARG A 106 6.10 -3.09 -10.25
CA ARG A 106 5.42 -3.95 -11.23
C ARG A 106 5.57 -5.41 -10.85
N SER A 107 6.79 -5.84 -10.51
CA SER A 107 7.04 -7.23 -10.13
C SER A 107 6.26 -7.62 -8.89
N LEU A 108 6.26 -6.75 -7.87
CA LEU A 108 5.52 -6.99 -6.63
C LEU A 108 4.03 -7.00 -6.89
N SER A 109 3.55 -6.10 -7.74
CA SER A 109 2.11 -6.01 -8.03
C SER A 109 1.58 -7.27 -8.71
N ARG A 110 2.37 -7.87 -9.59
CA ARG A 110 1.96 -9.11 -10.24
C ARG A 110 1.70 -10.22 -9.25
N ILE A 111 2.63 -10.45 -8.33
CA ILE A 111 2.45 -11.53 -7.36
C ILE A 111 1.34 -11.21 -6.36
N HIS A 112 1.12 -9.94 -6.06
CA HIS A 112 0.01 -9.55 -5.18
C HIS A 112 -1.33 -9.76 -5.87
N LEU A 113 -1.43 -9.43 -7.15
CA LEU A 113 -2.66 -9.67 -7.90
C LEU A 113 -2.98 -11.16 -7.97
N ASP A 114 -1.95 -11.99 -8.17
CA ASP A 114 -2.14 -13.44 -8.19
C ASP A 114 -2.62 -13.94 -6.83
N GLU A 115 -2.01 -13.46 -5.76
CA GLU A 115 -2.41 -13.85 -4.40
C GLU A 115 -3.84 -13.43 -4.10
N LEU A 116 -4.20 -12.19 -4.45
CA LEU A 116 -5.54 -11.69 -4.22
C LEU A 116 -6.57 -12.41 -5.07
N SER A 117 -6.23 -12.76 -6.31
CA SER A 117 -7.13 -13.53 -7.16
C SER A 117 -7.42 -14.89 -6.54
N ALA A 118 -6.41 -15.53 -5.97
CA ALA A 118 -6.59 -16.83 -5.30
C ALA A 118 -7.42 -16.70 -4.03
N ALA A 119 -7.23 -15.61 -3.28
CA ALA A 119 -7.93 -15.40 -2.02
C ALA A 119 -9.34 -14.81 -2.19
N ALA A 120 -9.63 -14.23 -3.35
CA ALA A 120 -10.86 -13.46 -3.55
C ALA A 120 -12.14 -14.24 -3.26
N PRO A 121 -12.31 -15.50 -3.68
CA PRO A 121 -13.57 -16.22 -3.38
C PRO A 121 -13.82 -16.36 -1.89
N ALA A 122 -12.81 -16.74 -1.11
CA ALA A 122 -12.95 -16.91 0.33
C ALA A 122 -13.23 -15.56 1.00
N LEU A 123 -12.51 -14.52 0.59
CA LEU A 123 -12.69 -13.20 1.15
C LEU A 123 -14.09 -12.65 0.83
N ALA A 124 -14.54 -12.82 -0.41
CA ALA A 124 -15.87 -12.39 -0.80
C ALA A 124 -16.96 -13.08 0.03
N LYS A 125 -16.79 -14.38 0.29
CA LYS A 125 -17.73 -15.13 1.11
C LYS A 125 -17.80 -14.57 2.53
N ILE A 126 -16.63 -14.27 3.10
CA ILE A 126 -16.57 -13.71 4.45
C ILE A 126 -17.28 -12.35 4.49
N LEU A 127 -16.99 -11.49 3.51
CA LEU A 127 -17.58 -10.16 3.47
C LEU A 127 -19.10 -10.22 3.32
N ARG A 128 -19.59 -11.15 2.52
CA ARG A 128 -21.04 -11.33 2.36
C ARG A 128 -21.72 -11.86 3.64
N SER A 129 -20.97 -12.50 4.51
CA SER A 129 -21.54 -13.03 5.75
C SER A 129 -21.81 -11.94 6.79
N PHE A 130 -21.24 -10.77 6.63
CA PHE A 130 -21.52 -9.64 7.50
C PHE A 130 -22.87 -9.07 7.12
N LYS A 131 -23.84 -9.15 8.00
CA LYS A 131 -25.15 -8.67 7.72
C LYS A 131 -25.30 -7.22 8.09
N ALA A 132 -26.04 -6.49 7.27
CA ALA A 132 -26.35 -5.13 7.58
C ALA A 132 -27.11 -5.06 8.89
N LYS A 133 -26.75 -4.13 9.71
CA LYS A 133 -27.40 -3.95 11.01
C LYS A 133 -28.51 -2.94 10.94
N THR A 134 -28.58 -2.29 9.86
CA THR A 134 -29.58 -1.26 9.65
C THR A 134 -30.92 -1.86 9.40
N ARG A 135 -31.87 -1.21 9.92
CA ARG A 135 -33.25 -1.56 9.57
C ARG A 135 -34.20 -0.50 10.05
#